data_8ff998b959986ba1fceb20a1645c649c
#
_entry.id   8ff998b959986ba1fceb20a1645c649c
#
_cell.length_a   1.000
_cell.length_b   1.000
_cell.length_c   1.000
_cell.angle_alpha   90.00
_cell.angle_beta   90.00
_cell.angle_gamma   90.00
#
_symmetry.space_group_name_H-M   'P 1'
#
loop_
_entity.id
_entity.type
_entity.pdbx_description
1 polymer ?
#
loop_
_entity_poly.entity_id
_entity_poly.type
_entity_poly.pdbx_seq_one_letter_code
_entity_poly.pdbx_strand_id
1 'polypeptide(L)'
;LLDNVGSDFCPLSLVSEMLASIANAIVRKYNNIRVLKKTVALSVVNKKVTLSSGETIDGLHVISTIGGHQIMPDTYKHLKNTILSTSVLESCPDFSGKRVAVIGASHSAWSVVWTMVLQYRQPFREIKMFSRHKTRVFFRTTSEADIEGYDYTEDDICPETRQIHRFGGLRGDAKQTWRNQKNGIYPHVHHHISDVIPDVSTFDIVVIAFNYQRREIPGDGSYLKYGMM
;
A
#
# COMPACT_ATOMS: atom_id res chain seq x y z
N LEU A 1 14.91 5.45 -21.70
CA LEU A 1 14.60 5.00 -20.29
C LEU A 1 13.42 4.02 -20.25
N LEU A 2 12.51 4.05 -21.22
CA LEU A 2 11.34 3.17 -21.29
C LEU A 2 11.62 1.88 -22.10
N ASP A 3 12.66 1.86 -22.92
CA ASP A 3 12.98 0.75 -23.82
C ASP A 3 13.43 -0.55 -23.12
N ASN A 4 13.75 -0.47 -21.82
CA ASN A 4 14.18 -1.63 -21.03
C ASN A 4 13.09 -2.15 -20.05
N VAL A 5 11.87 -1.63 -20.07
CA VAL A 5 10.77 -2.10 -19.24
C VAL A 5 10.05 -3.23 -19.97
N GLY A 6 10.72 -4.36 -20.13
CA GLY A 6 10.16 -5.57 -20.73
C GLY A 6 9.16 -6.31 -19.84
N SER A 7 8.75 -5.74 -18.70
CA SER A 7 7.70 -6.26 -17.83
C SER A 7 6.63 -5.20 -17.62
N ASP A 8 5.38 -5.61 -17.51
CA ASP A 8 4.25 -4.71 -17.25
C ASP A 8 4.29 -4.05 -15.86
N PHE A 9 5.37 -4.18 -15.14
CA PHE A 9 5.57 -3.64 -13.80
C PHE A 9 6.82 -2.79 -13.76
N CYS A 10 6.62 -1.53 -13.40
CA CYS A 10 7.68 -0.57 -13.22
C CYS A 10 7.95 -0.43 -11.70
N PRO A 11 9.21 -0.42 -11.24
CA PRO A 11 9.54 -0.10 -9.87
C PRO A 11 8.96 1.25 -9.45
N LEU A 12 8.41 1.34 -8.24
CA LEU A 12 7.76 2.56 -7.75
C LEU A 12 8.72 3.76 -7.72
N SER A 13 10.01 3.51 -7.48
CA SER A 13 11.08 4.52 -7.56
C SER A 13 11.16 5.16 -8.94
N LEU A 14 11.13 4.34 -10.00
CA LEU A 14 11.18 4.83 -11.38
C LEU A 14 9.93 5.62 -11.75
N VAL A 15 8.74 5.20 -11.30
CA VAL A 15 7.50 5.98 -11.45
C VAL A 15 7.63 7.32 -10.73
N SER A 16 8.16 7.34 -9.52
CA SER A 16 8.38 8.57 -8.74
C SER A 16 9.33 9.54 -9.45
N GLU A 17 10.44 9.04 -9.98
CA GLU A 17 11.41 9.83 -10.77
C GLU A 17 10.77 10.40 -12.04
N MET A 18 10.00 9.60 -12.75
CA MET A 18 9.26 10.02 -13.94
C MET A 18 8.27 11.14 -13.60
N LEU A 19 7.45 10.96 -12.56
CA LEU A 19 6.48 11.97 -12.12
C LEU A 19 7.16 13.27 -11.66
N ALA A 20 8.28 13.16 -10.94
CA ALA A 20 9.07 14.32 -10.55
C ALA A 20 9.63 15.07 -11.77
N SER A 21 10.11 14.35 -12.77
CA SER A 21 10.62 14.91 -14.03
C SER A 21 9.52 15.61 -14.82
N ILE A 22 8.33 15.03 -14.91
CA ILE A 22 7.16 15.63 -15.55
C ILE A 22 6.76 16.91 -14.80
N ALA A 23 6.64 16.86 -13.48
CA ALA A 23 6.30 18.02 -12.65
C ALA A 23 7.29 19.17 -12.84
N ASN A 24 8.59 18.87 -12.84
CA ASN A 24 9.62 19.86 -13.09
C ASN A 24 9.55 20.45 -14.50
N ALA A 25 9.27 19.66 -15.51
CA ALA A 25 9.10 20.13 -16.89
C ALA A 25 7.88 21.06 -17.01
N ILE A 26 6.76 20.71 -16.37
CA ILE A 26 5.55 21.55 -16.34
C ILE A 26 5.83 22.90 -15.67
N VAL A 27 6.45 22.89 -14.50
CA VAL A 27 6.79 24.13 -13.78
C VAL A 27 7.74 25.03 -14.58
N ARG A 28 8.67 24.45 -15.33
CA ARG A 28 9.57 25.22 -16.21
C ARG A 28 8.87 25.80 -17.43
N LYS A 29 7.88 25.08 -17.96
CA LYS A 29 7.16 25.47 -19.19
C LYS A 29 6.12 26.57 -18.96
N TYR A 30 5.49 26.59 -17.77
CA TYR A 30 4.36 27.46 -17.48
C TYR A 30 4.70 28.47 -16.36
N ASN A 31 4.77 29.74 -16.69
CA ASN A 31 5.14 30.83 -15.76
C ASN A 31 4.06 31.13 -14.69
N ASN A 32 2.86 30.63 -14.88
CA ASN A 32 1.72 30.82 -13.98
C ASN A 32 1.59 29.72 -12.91
N ILE A 33 2.57 28.81 -12.80
CA ILE A 33 2.61 27.78 -11.77
C ILE A 33 3.53 28.21 -10.64
N ARG A 34 2.98 28.27 -9.43
CA ARG A 34 3.75 28.51 -8.19
C ARG A 34 3.79 27.23 -7.36
N VAL A 35 4.98 26.74 -7.03
CA VAL A 35 5.20 25.60 -6.15
C VAL A 35 5.73 26.07 -4.81
N LEU A 36 4.95 25.86 -3.75
CA LEU A 36 5.33 26.17 -2.37
C LEU A 36 5.89 24.91 -1.71
N LYS A 37 7.22 24.84 -1.61
CA LYS A 37 7.91 23.73 -0.93
C LYS A 37 7.97 23.98 0.58
N LYS A 38 7.99 22.90 1.37
CA LYS A 38 8.07 22.94 2.85
C LYS A 38 6.95 23.79 3.49
N THR A 39 5.80 23.82 2.85
CA THR A 39 4.62 24.58 3.26
C THR A 39 3.48 23.62 3.51
N VAL A 40 2.80 23.77 4.65
CA VAL A 40 1.66 22.92 5.03
C VAL A 40 0.37 23.72 4.86
N ALA A 41 -0.62 23.15 4.20
CA ALA A 41 -1.98 23.67 4.21
C ALA A 41 -2.66 23.25 5.54
N LEU A 42 -2.98 24.24 6.37
CA LEU A 42 -3.57 24.03 7.69
C LEU A 42 -5.09 23.87 7.63
N SER A 43 -5.75 24.64 6.75
CA SER A 43 -7.19 24.56 6.59
C SER A 43 -7.64 25.03 5.21
N VAL A 44 -8.86 24.61 4.84
CA VAL A 44 -9.56 25.10 3.63
C VAL A 44 -10.98 25.52 4.03
N VAL A 45 -11.30 26.79 3.89
CA VAL A 45 -12.64 27.36 4.19
C VAL A 45 -13.04 28.27 3.05
N ASN A 46 -14.20 28.06 2.46
CA ASN A 46 -14.71 28.82 1.32
C ASN A 46 -13.68 28.93 0.17
N LYS A 47 -13.02 27.80 -0.14
CA LYS A 47 -11.94 27.71 -1.15
C LYS A 47 -10.70 28.57 -0.84
N LYS A 48 -10.57 29.11 0.34
CA LYS A 48 -9.40 29.80 0.84
C LYS A 48 -8.53 28.82 1.62
N VAL A 49 -7.28 28.67 1.20
CA VAL A 49 -6.31 27.77 1.83
C VAL A 49 -5.44 28.59 2.79
N THR A 50 -5.43 28.23 4.06
CA THR A 50 -4.52 28.83 5.06
C THR A 50 -3.26 27.99 5.15
N LEU A 51 -2.10 28.61 5.03
CA LEU A 51 -0.79 27.99 5.06
C LEU A 51 -0.13 28.10 6.44
N SER A 52 0.83 27.21 6.71
CA SER A 52 1.64 27.22 7.94
C SER A 52 2.46 28.51 8.13
N SER A 53 2.67 29.29 7.08
CA SER A 53 3.27 30.62 7.14
C SER A 53 2.33 31.72 7.65
N GLY A 54 1.03 31.42 7.80
CA GLY A 54 -0.01 32.43 8.03
C GLY A 54 -0.57 33.08 6.75
N GLU A 55 0.06 32.86 5.60
CA GLU A 55 -0.44 33.30 4.29
C GLU A 55 -1.75 32.56 3.95
N THR A 56 -2.65 33.26 3.25
CA THR A 56 -3.86 32.64 2.68
C THR A 56 -3.85 32.74 1.17
N ILE A 57 -4.31 31.68 0.51
CA ILE A 57 -4.44 31.60 -0.94
C ILE A 57 -5.90 31.41 -1.29
N ASP A 58 -6.46 32.31 -2.05
CA ASP A 58 -7.81 32.21 -2.60
C ASP A 58 -7.78 31.42 -3.92
N GLY A 59 -8.62 30.42 -4.05
CA GLY A 59 -8.72 29.59 -5.25
C GLY A 59 -10.14 29.55 -5.83
N LEU A 60 -10.28 29.54 -7.14
CA LEU A 60 -11.57 29.19 -7.78
C LEU A 60 -11.94 27.75 -7.50
N HIS A 61 -10.94 26.87 -7.49
CA HIS A 61 -11.05 25.46 -7.14
C HIS A 61 -9.87 25.07 -6.27
N VAL A 62 -10.12 24.21 -5.29
CA VAL A 62 -9.08 23.57 -4.47
C VAL A 62 -9.18 22.05 -4.67
N ILE A 63 -8.06 21.43 -4.99
CA ILE A 63 -7.97 19.97 -5.18
C ILE A 63 -6.99 19.40 -4.15
N SER A 64 -7.48 18.52 -3.29
CA SER A 64 -6.64 17.84 -2.30
C SER A 64 -6.20 16.47 -2.82
N THR A 65 -4.88 16.26 -2.88
CA THR A 65 -4.24 15.00 -3.31
C THR A 65 -3.28 14.45 -2.26
N ILE A 66 -3.51 14.78 -0.98
CA ILE A 66 -2.60 14.44 0.13
C ILE A 66 -2.56 12.95 0.48
N GLY A 67 -3.36 12.12 -0.21
CA GLY A 67 -3.37 10.68 -0.04
C GLY A 67 -3.98 10.23 1.30
N GLY A 68 -3.49 9.11 1.78
CA GLY A 68 -3.91 8.50 3.04
C GLY A 68 -2.74 8.26 4.00
N HIS A 69 -3.07 7.77 5.17
CA HIS A 69 -2.11 7.28 6.15
C HIS A 69 -2.66 6.04 6.83
N GLN A 70 -1.79 5.21 7.31
CA GLN A 70 -2.16 4.05 8.08
C GLN A 70 -2.37 4.45 9.55
N ILE A 71 -3.45 3.95 10.15
CA ILE A 71 -3.78 4.19 11.55
C ILE A 71 -3.76 2.86 12.30
N MET A 72 -3.22 2.88 13.52
CA MET A 72 -3.28 1.74 14.42
C MET A 72 -4.73 1.48 14.84
N PRO A 73 -5.33 0.31 14.54
CA PRO A 73 -6.69 -0.01 14.96
C PRO A 73 -6.79 -0.12 16.48
N ASP A 74 -7.90 0.31 17.06
CA ASP A 74 -8.12 0.28 18.51
C ASP A 74 -7.97 -1.13 19.09
N THR A 75 -8.39 -2.15 18.36
CA THR A 75 -8.26 -3.55 18.73
C THR A 75 -6.81 -3.97 19.04
N TYR A 76 -5.81 -3.31 18.46
CA TYR A 76 -4.40 -3.66 18.62
C TYR A 76 -3.57 -2.63 19.38
N LYS A 77 -4.15 -1.46 19.72
CA LYS A 77 -3.44 -0.36 20.42
C LYS A 77 -2.88 -0.76 21.79
N HIS A 78 -3.52 -1.73 22.46
CA HIS A 78 -3.11 -2.21 23.77
C HIS A 78 -1.88 -3.12 23.75
N LEU A 79 -1.51 -3.64 22.59
CA LEU A 79 -0.35 -4.52 22.42
C LEU A 79 0.93 -3.70 22.27
N LYS A 80 1.91 -3.93 23.12
CA LYS A 80 3.18 -3.17 23.13
C LYS A 80 4.10 -3.47 21.94
N ASN A 81 3.92 -4.62 21.31
CA ASN A 81 4.76 -5.14 20.23
C ASN A 81 4.12 -4.97 18.84
N THR A 82 3.19 -4.04 18.71
CA THR A 82 2.48 -3.80 17.45
C THR A 82 3.11 -2.66 16.66
N ILE A 83 3.33 -2.87 15.37
CA ILE A 83 3.88 -1.90 14.42
C ILE A 83 3.02 -1.82 13.15
N LEU A 84 3.08 -0.70 12.46
CA LEU A 84 2.40 -0.51 11.18
C LEU A 84 3.24 -1.06 10.02
N SER A 85 2.61 -1.58 8.98
CA SER A 85 3.31 -2.06 7.79
C SER A 85 4.12 -0.96 7.09
N THR A 86 3.66 0.29 7.14
CA THR A 86 4.41 1.45 6.63
C THR A 86 5.77 1.59 7.30
N SER A 87 5.85 1.41 8.62
CA SER A 87 7.13 1.45 9.35
C SER A 87 8.07 0.32 8.94
N VAL A 88 7.53 -0.88 8.68
CA VAL A 88 8.34 -2.01 8.18
C VAL A 88 8.90 -1.71 6.78
N LEU A 89 8.09 -1.13 5.90
CA LEU A 89 8.49 -0.83 4.53
C LEU A 89 9.49 0.35 4.45
N GLU A 90 9.44 1.28 5.40
CA GLU A 90 10.35 2.43 5.47
C GLU A 90 11.71 2.07 6.08
N SER A 91 11.70 1.28 7.16
CA SER A 91 12.91 1.01 7.94
C SER A 91 12.85 -0.34 8.64
N CYS A 92 12.79 -1.43 7.87
CA CYS A 92 12.56 -2.79 8.37
C CYS A 92 13.25 -3.05 9.74
N PRO A 93 12.49 -3.21 10.84
CA PRO A 93 13.05 -3.52 12.14
C PRO A 93 13.75 -4.88 12.17
N ASP A 94 14.49 -5.18 13.21
CA ASP A 94 15.08 -6.51 13.39
C ASP A 94 14.02 -7.53 13.84
N PHE A 95 13.76 -8.48 12.96
CA PHE A 95 12.86 -9.62 13.19
C PHE A 95 13.61 -10.94 13.47
N SER A 96 14.94 -10.89 13.62
CA SER A 96 15.77 -12.10 13.75
C SER A 96 15.33 -12.97 14.93
N GLY A 97 15.08 -14.24 14.67
CA GLY A 97 14.61 -15.22 15.65
C GLY A 97 13.18 -15.01 16.15
N LYS A 98 12.44 -14.03 15.63
CA LYS A 98 11.11 -13.67 16.10
C LYS A 98 10.00 -14.48 15.42
N ARG A 99 8.89 -14.61 16.15
CA ARG A 99 7.59 -15.01 15.61
C ARG A 99 6.81 -13.75 15.27
N VAL A 100 6.45 -13.59 14.00
CA VAL A 100 5.81 -12.38 13.49
C VAL A 100 4.39 -12.70 13.04
N ALA A 101 3.39 -12.00 13.59
CA ALA A 101 2.04 -11.98 13.05
C ALA A 101 1.89 -10.82 12.07
N VAL A 102 1.34 -11.07 10.88
CA VAL A 102 0.98 -10.04 9.91
C VAL A 102 -0.53 -10.03 9.74
N ILE A 103 -1.20 -8.94 10.12
CA ILE A 103 -2.64 -8.82 10.03
C ILE A 103 -3.02 -8.13 8.72
N GLY A 104 -3.57 -8.90 7.79
CA GLY A 104 -3.91 -8.51 6.42
C GLY A 104 -3.34 -9.50 5.40
N ALA A 105 -3.90 -9.49 4.18
CA ALA A 105 -3.41 -10.29 3.05
C ALA A 105 -3.50 -9.53 1.72
N SER A 106 -3.53 -8.21 1.78
CA SER A 106 -3.45 -7.33 0.60
C SER A 106 -1.99 -7.04 0.23
N HIS A 107 -1.81 -6.15 -0.73
CA HIS A 107 -0.48 -5.79 -1.25
C HIS A 107 0.50 -5.39 -0.14
N SER A 108 0.09 -4.54 0.81
CA SER A 108 0.96 -4.11 1.92
C SER A 108 1.44 -5.27 2.79
N ALA A 109 0.58 -6.26 3.08
CA ALA A 109 0.95 -7.42 3.89
C ALA A 109 2.00 -8.29 3.17
N TRP A 110 1.79 -8.59 1.89
CA TRP A 110 2.74 -9.36 1.10
C TRP A 110 4.04 -8.61 0.80
N SER A 111 3.99 -7.28 0.69
CA SER A 111 5.20 -6.45 0.60
C SER A 111 6.01 -6.48 1.89
N VAL A 112 5.36 -6.50 3.06
CA VAL A 112 6.04 -6.71 4.35
C VAL A 112 6.77 -8.06 4.37
N VAL A 113 6.09 -9.14 3.98
CA VAL A 113 6.72 -10.47 3.91
C VAL A 113 7.89 -10.47 2.94
N TRP A 114 7.72 -9.89 1.74
CA TRP A 114 8.79 -9.74 0.77
C TRP A 114 10.01 -8.98 1.35
N THR A 115 9.74 -7.88 2.03
CA THR A 115 10.77 -7.05 2.65
C THR A 115 11.58 -7.87 3.67
N MET A 116 10.91 -8.59 4.56
CA MET A 116 11.58 -9.41 5.58
C MET A 116 12.38 -10.57 4.97
N VAL A 117 11.77 -11.30 4.01
CA VAL A 117 12.32 -12.56 3.49
C VAL A 117 13.37 -12.34 2.41
N LEU A 118 13.14 -11.41 1.48
CA LEU A 118 13.97 -11.26 0.29
C LEU A 118 14.86 -10.02 0.33
N GLN A 119 14.34 -8.89 0.78
CA GLN A 119 15.12 -7.65 0.78
C GLN A 119 16.15 -7.66 1.92
N TYR A 120 15.72 -7.97 3.14
CA TYR A 120 16.59 -7.95 4.32
C TYR A 120 17.10 -9.33 4.73
N ARG A 121 16.49 -10.41 4.20
CA ARG A 121 16.90 -11.80 4.43
C ARG A 121 17.11 -12.14 5.91
N GLN A 122 16.21 -11.63 6.74
CA GLN A 122 16.32 -11.83 8.19
C GLN A 122 15.95 -13.28 8.57
N PRO A 123 16.68 -13.91 9.49
CA PRO A 123 16.38 -15.26 9.98
C PRO A 123 15.25 -15.20 11.02
N PHE A 124 14.00 -15.09 10.59
CA PHE A 124 12.83 -15.17 11.47
C PHE A 124 12.50 -16.64 11.84
N ARG A 125 11.81 -16.82 12.97
CA ARG A 125 11.36 -18.14 13.41
C ARG A 125 10.09 -18.56 12.67
N GLU A 126 9.13 -17.65 12.54
CA GLU A 126 7.84 -17.88 11.89
C GLU A 126 7.26 -16.54 11.45
N ILE A 127 6.63 -16.50 10.27
CA ILE A 127 5.72 -15.44 9.86
C ILE A 127 4.33 -16.07 9.67
N LYS A 128 3.34 -15.61 10.41
CA LYS A 128 1.95 -16.03 10.22
C LYS A 128 1.09 -14.85 9.81
N MET A 129 0.54 -14.94 8.63
CA MET A 129 -0.40 -13.95 8.09
C MET A 129 -1.82 -14.32 8.47
N PHE A 130 -2.64 -13.34 8.84
CA PHE A 130 -4.04 -13.53 9.19
C PHE A 130 -4.91 -12.62 8.33
N SER A 131 -5.94 -13.17 7.72
CA SER A 131 -6.93 -12.39 6.95
C SER A 131 -8.32 -13.02 7.01
N ARG A 132 -9.34 -12.21 6.72
CA ARG A 132 -10.72 -12.69 6.61
C ARG A 132 -11.01 -13.33 5.25
N HIS A 133 -10.29 -12.94 4.22
CA HIS A 133 -10.53 -13.36 2.84
C HIS A 133 -9.27 -13.90 2.20
N LYS A 134 -9.45 -14.71 1.15
CA LYS A 134 -8.36 -15.13 0.27
C LYS A 134 -7.59 -13.92 -0.25
N THR A 135 -6.29 -14.09 -0.46
CA THR A 135 -5.46 -13.11 -1.14
C THR A 135 -5.96 -12.92 -2.57
N ARG A 136 -6.28 -11.69 -2.95
CA ARG A 136 -6.60 -11.34 -4.33
C ARG A 136 -5.32 -11.20 -5.12
N VAL A 137 -5.22 -11.94 -6.22
CA VAL A 137 -4.03 -11.95 -7.08
C VAL A 137 -4.43 -11.50 -8.48
N PHE A 138 -3.70 -10.56 -9.04
CA PHE A 138 -3.92 -10.09 -10.39
C PHE A 138 -3.44 -11.10 -11.44
N PHE A 139 -4.28 -11.37 -12.43
CA PHE A 139 -3.92 -12.11 -13.64
C PHE A 139 -4.42 -11.36 -14.87
N ARG A 140 -3.63 -11.40 -15.95
CA ARG A 140 -4.00 -10.77 -17.22
C ARG A 140 -5.11 -11.51 -17.93
N THR A 141 -5.13 -12.84 -17.75
CA THR A 141 -6.10 -13.72 -18.38
C THR A 141 -6.57 -14.77 -17.37
N THR A 142 -7.73 -15.35 -17.64
CA THR A 142 -8.23 -16.51 -16.89
C THR A 142 -7.31 -17.71 -17.05
N SER A 143 -6.76 -17.92 -18.25
CA SER A 143 -5.81 -18.99 -18.53
C SER A 143 -4.55 -18.95 -17.67
N GLU A 144 -4.00 -17.74 -17.41
CA GLU A 144 -2.88 -17.60 -16.45
C GLU A 144 -3.26 -18.04 -15.04
N ALA A 145 -4.47 -17.68 -14.60
CA ALA A 145 -4.97 -18.07 -13.27
C ALA A 145 -5.18 -19.58 -13.18
N ASP A 146 -5.75 -20.20 -14.20
CA ASP A 146 -6.01 -21.63 -14.29
C ASP A 146 -4.69 -22.44 -14.23
N ILE A 147 -3.68 -22.01 -14.99
CA ILE A 147 -2.34 -22.62 -14.97
C ILE A 147 -1.72 -22.55 -13.56
N GLU A 148 -1.92 -21.45 -12.85
CA GLU A 148 -1.43 -21.30 -11.46
C GLU A 148 -2.35 -21.96 -10.42
N GLY A 149 -3.47 -22.56 -10.83
CA GLY A 149 -4.48 -23.15 -9.92
C GLY A 149 -5.01 -22.10 -8.95
N TYR A 150 -5.30 -20.89 -9.44
CA TYR A 150 -5.91 -19.81 -8.67
C TYR A 150 -7.42 -19.87 -8.81
N ASP A 151 -8.10 -19.91 -7.68
CA ASP A 151 -9.55 -20.04 -7.61
C ASP A 151 -10.20 -18.64 -7.64
N TYR A 152 -11.02 -18.36 -8.66
CA TYR A 152 -11.71 -17.10 -8.91
C TYR A 152 -13.14 -17.33 -9.37
N THR A 153 -13.97 -16.30 -9.35
CA THR A 153 -15.35 -16.30 -9.82
C THR A 153 -15.54 -15.27 -10.94
N GLU A 154 -16.70 -15.28 -11.61
CA GLU A 154 -17.02 -14.27 -12.62
C GLU A 154 -17.01 -12.83 -12.06
N ASP A 155 -17.36 -12.67 -10.78
CA ASP A 155 -17.32 -11.35 -10.11
C ASP A 155 -15.89 -10.80 -9.94
N ASP A 156 -14.88 -11.65 -9.99
CA ASP A 156 -13.47 -11.28 -9.90
C ASP A 156 -12.90 -10.82 -11.25
N ILE A 157 -13.65 -11.06 -12.35
CA ILE A 157 -13.23 -10.76 -13.72
C ILE A 157 -13.72 -9.38 -14.13
N CYS A 158 -12.80 -8.52 -14.55
CA CYS A 158 -13.15 -7.23 -15.13
C CYS A 158 -13.91 -7.43 -16.46
N PRO A 159 -15.14 -6.94 -16.61
CA PRO A 159 -15.95 -7.18 -17.81
C PRO A 159 -15.33 -6.56 -19.08
N GLU A 160 -14.63 -5.43 -18.94
CA GLU A 160 -14.03 -4.71 -20.07
C GLU A 160 -12.74 -5.38 -20.57
N THR A 161 -11.87 -5.83 -19.65
CA THR A 161 -10.50 -6.29 -19.99
C THR A 161 -10.30 -7.78 -19.79
N ARG A 162 -11.28 -8.47 -19.21
CA ARG A 162 -11.22 -9.90 -18.83
C ARG A 162 -10.07 -10.25 -17.87
N GLN A 163 -9.47 -9.25 -17.24
CA GLN A 163 -8.43 -9.42 -16.22
C GLN A 163 -9.05 -9.78 -14.88
N ILE A 164 -8.37 -10.66 -14.12
CA ILE A 164 -8.79 -11.04 -12.77
C ILE A 164 -8.22 -10.04 -11.77
N HIS A 165 -9.06 -9.58 -10.84
CA HIS A 165 -8.71 -8.62 -9.79
C HIS A 165 -7.91 -7.41 -10.30
N ARG A 166 -8.37 -6.81 -11.40
CA ARG A 166 -7.70 -5.70 -12.10
C ARG A 166 -7.23 -4.57 -11.18
N PHE A 167 -8.02 -4.17 -10.20
CA PHE A 167 -7.73 -3.00 -9.36
C PHE A 167 -7.21 -3.35 -7.95
N GLY A 168 -7.41 -4.55 -7.47
CA GLY A 168 -7.11 -4.92 -6.07
C GLY A 168 -6.20 -6.12 -5.91
N GLY A 169 -5.75 -6.75 -7.02
CA GLY A 169 -4.94 -7.95 -6.97
C GLY A 169 -3.45 -7.69 -6.79
N LEU A 170 -2.76 -8.62 -6.14
CA LEU A 170 -1.30 -8.58 -5.98
C LEU A 170 -0.59 -8.55 -7.33
N ARG A 171 0.47 -7.76 -7.42
CA ARG A 171 1.37 -7.65 -8.58
C ARG A 171 2.83 -7.67 -8.14
N GLY A 172 3.73 -7.80 -9.11
CA GLY A 172 5.16 -7.68 -8.89
C GLY A 172 5.67 -8.58 -7.77
N ASP A 173 6.50 -8.04 -6.89
CA ASP A 173 7.16 -8.74 -5.80
C ASP A 173 6.17 -9.36 -4.79
N ALA A 174 5.07 -8.69 -4.51
CA ALA A 174 4.02 -9.21 -3.63
C ALA A 174 3.35 -10.46 -4.22
N LYS A 175 3.06 -10.47 -5.54
CA LYS A 175 2.54 -11.66 -6.25
C LYS A 175 3.57 -12.79 -6.24
N GLN A 176 4.84 -12.48 -6.51
CA GLN A 176 5.89 -13.49 -6.50
C GLN A 176 6.08 -14.09 -5.10
N THR A 177 6.03 -13.27 -4.05
CA THR A 177 6.11 -13.74 -2.65
C THR A 177 4.95 -14.66 -2.29
N TRP A 178 3.72 -14.29 -2.68
CA TRP A 178 2.55 -15.15 -2.52
C TRP A 178 2.72 -16.49 -3.25
N ARG A 179 3.19 -16.46 -4.51
CA ARG A 179 3.45 -17.66 -5.32
C ARG A 179 4.48 -18.59 -4.65
N ASN A 180 5.57 -18.01 -4.17
CA ASN A 180 6.63 -18.75 -3.48
C ASN A 180 6.13 -19.40 -2.18
N GLN A 181 5.30 -18.67 -1.41
CA GLN A 181 4.67 -19.22 -0.21
C GLN A 181 3.72 -20.38 -0.56
N LYS A 182 2.84 -20.21 -1.57
CA LYS A 182 1.93 -21.25 -2.05
C LYS A 182 2.67 -22.51 -2.49
N ASN A 183 3.84 -22.35 -3.10
CA ASN A 183 4.68 -23.46 -3.59
C ASN A 183 5.62 -24.03 -2.51
N GLY A 184 5.49 -23.64 -1.24
CA GLY A 184 6.28 -24.15 -0.13
C GLY A 184 7.75 -23.71 -0.10
N ILE A 185 8.13 -22.70 -0.92
CA ILE A 185 9.51 -22.15 -0.94
C ILE A 185 9.84 -21.45 0.39
N TYR A 186 8.80 -20.96 1.08
CA TYR A 186 8.94 -20.31 2.39
C TYR A 186 8.24 -21.16 3.47
N PRO A 187 8.88 -22.21 3.99
CA PRO A 187 8.25 -23.17 4.91
C PRO A 187 7.84 -22.57 6.25
N HIS A 188 8.40 -21.41 6.61
CA HIS A 188 8.09 -20.67 7.85
C HIS A 188 7.11 -19.52 7.65
N VAL A 189 6.56 -19.35 6.44
CA VAL A 189 5.54 -18.34 6.14
C VAL A 189 4.20 -19.05 5.94
N HIS A 190 3.24 -18.73 6.79
CA HIS A 190 1.90 -19.35 6.78
C HIS A 190 0.83 -18.30 6.58
N HIS A 191 -0.22 -18.62 5.84
CA HIS A 191 -1.39 -17.77 5.68
C HIS A 191 -2.62 -18.45 6.24
N HIS A 192 -3.24 -17.84 7.24
CA HIS A 192 -4.46 -18.31 7.90
C HIS A 192 -5.63 -17.40 7.54
N ILE A 193 -6.70 -18.00 7.02
CA ILE A 193 -7.93 -17.30 6.65
C ILE A 193 -9.00 -17.64 7.68
N SER A 194 -9.54 -16.63 8.36
CA SER A 194 -10.58 -16.79 9.37
C SER A 194 -11.29 -15.46 9.62
N ASP A 195 -12.60 -15.51 9.85
CA ASP A 195 -13.39 -14.35 10.27
C ASP A 195 -13.20 -13.99 11.76
N VAL A 196 -12.56 -14.88 12.52
CA VAL A 196 -12.28 -14.66 13.94
C VAL A 196 -11.05 -13.78 14.07
N ILE A 197 -11.10 -12.79 14.98
CA ILE A 197 -9.94 -11.99 15.35
C ILE A 197 -8.86 -12.93 15.90
N PRO A 198 -7.65 -12.94 15.33
CA PRO A 198 -6.62 -13.86 15.74
C PRO A 198 -6.11 -13.53 17.14
N ASP A 199 -5.87 -14.56 17.94
CA ASP A 199 -5.05 -14.43 19.14
C ASP A 199 -3.58 -14.30 18.72
N VAL A 200 -3.04 -13.11 18.95
CA VAL A 200 -1.65 -12.77 18.62
C VAL A 200 -0.74 -12.68 19.83
N SER A 201 -1.22 -13.07 21.01
CA SER A 201 -0.48 -12.98 22.28
C SER A 201 0.82 -13.78 22.30
N THR A 202 0.93 -14.81 21.47
CA THR A 202 2.11 -15.69 21.38
C THR A 202 3.16 -15.19 20.36
N PHE A 203 2.90 -14.09 19.67
CA PHE A 203 3.83 -13.52 18.70
C PHE A 203 4.70 -12.44 19.34
N ASP A 204 5.97 -12.41 18.95
CA ASP A 204 6.94 -11.41 19.44
C ASP A 204 6.65 -10.03 18.83
N ILE A 205 6.17 -10.00 17.59
CA ILE A 205 5.84 -8.77 16.86
C ILE A 205 4.53 -8.96 16.09
N VAL A 206 3.70 -7.94 16.10
CA VAL A 206 2.44 -7.88 15.33
C VAL A 206 2.50 -6.74 14.32
N VAL A 207 2.46 -7.06 13.03
CA VAL A 207 2.45 -6.07 11.95
C VAL A 207 1.03 -5.87 11.45
N ILE A 208 0.54 -4.65 11.54
CA ILE A 208 -0.77 -4.28 10.99
C ILE A 208 -0.58 -3.82 9.55
N ALA A 209 -1.23 -4.52 8.60
CA ALA A 209 -1.13 -4.24 7.17
C ALA A 209 -2.48 -3.87 6.54
N PHE A 210 -3.31 -3.17 7.29
CA PHE A 210 -4.63 -2.66 6.88
C PHE A 210 -4.93 -1.33 7.57
N ASN A 211 -6.18 -0.84 7.50
CA ASN A 211 -6.67 0.38 8.15
C ASN A 211 -5.99 1.66 7.64
N TYR A 212 -5.99 1.81 6.30
CA TYR A 212 -5.61 3.07 5.67
C TYR A 212 -6.80 4.02 5.67
N GLN A 213 -6.58 5.25 6.15
CA GLN A 213 -7.57 6.30 6.15
C GLN A 213 -7.12 7.47 5.28
N ARG A 214 -8.09 8.14 4.66
CA ARG A 214 -7.83 9.35 3.91
C ARG A 214 -7.35 10.46 4.86
N ARG A 215 -6.32 11.17 4.48
CA ARG A 215 -5.99 12.45 5.13
C ARG A 215 -6.99 13.51 4.72
N GLU A 216 -7.38 14.34 5.66
CA GLU A 216 -8.25 15.47 5.40
C GLU A 216 -7.57 16.76 5.85
N ILE A 217 -7.78 17.83 5.07
CA ILE A 217 -7.38 19.17 5.48
C ILE A 217 -8.55 19.72 6.32
N PRO A 218 -8.32 20.22 7.54
CA PRO A 218 -9.35 20.86 8.34
C PRO A 218 -10.08 21.98 7.58
N GLY A 219 -11.37 22.16 7.82
CA GLY A 219 -12.16 23.21 7.20
C GLY A 219 -13.59 22.79 6.89
N ASP A 220 -14.22 23.48 5.95
CA ASP A 220 -15.62 23.29 5.56
C ASP A 220 -15.82 22.26 4.42
N GLY A 221 -14.74 21.62 3.96
CA GLY A 221 -14.77 20.67 2.86
C GLY A 221 -14.97 21.30 1.48
N SER A 222 -14.80 22.60 1.34
CA SER A 222 -14.92 23.35 0.07
C SER A 222 -13.78 23.05 -0.92
N TYR A 223 -13.35 21.79 -0.99
CA TYR A 223 -12.33 21.32 -1.91
C TYR A 223 -12.69 19.95 -2.50
N LEU A 224 -12.21 19.72 -3.72
CA LEU A 224 -12.36 18.43 -4.37
C LEU A 224 -11.34 17.45 -3.78
N LYS A 225 -11.84 16.32 -3.29
CA LYS A 225 -11.00 15.22 -2.76
C LYS A 225 -10.64 14.29 -3.94
N TYR A 226 -9.37 14.22 -4.29
CA TYR A 226 -8.87 13.35 -5.33
C TYR A 226 -8.00 12.25 -4.71
N GLY A 227 -8.24 10.99 -5.12
CA GLY A 227 -7.42 9.84 -4.74
C GLY A 227 -8.08 8.88 -3.74
N MET A 228 -7.81 7.61 -3.95
CA MET A 228 -8.30 6.42 -3.26
C MET A 228 -9.84 6.23 -3.30
N MET A 229 -10.32 5.68 -4.40
CA MET A 229 -11.52 4.85 -4.38
C MET A 229 -11.11 3.41 -4.02
#